data_165fe193726f5dff41794248ce5e41a0
#
_entry.id   165fe193726f5dff41794248ce5e41a0
#
_cell.length_a   1.000
_cell.length_b   1.000
_cell.length_c   1.000
_cell.angle_alpha   90.00
_cell.angle_beta   90.00
_cell.angle_gamma   90.00
#
_symmetry.space_group_name_H-M   'P 1'
#
loop_
_entity.id
_entity.type
_entity.pdbx_description
1 polymer ?
#
loop_
_entity_poly.entity_id
_entity_poly.type
_entity_poly.pdbx_seq_one_letter_code
_entity_poly.pdbx_strand_id
1 'polypeptide(L)'
;MTRIFVIPGHGAGDSGAVGNGYQEQERVRALATRIKALGGDSVTLADFSRNYYADNGISSLSIPSDTQIIELHMDSATASARGGHVIIYSGFEPDEYDEALAKFIGSFMPGRSVLISRRSDLANPARAAAKGYGYRLMECGFISNASDVAKFNSNMGDLARGILVAFEISASGSSGSSGSSGSSGSSGSSDSFGGTYRCTVDALNVRDTPSLSGNIVASYSEGQTVVLDDWYKIADGWVWGRYTGASSGKKRYIAIGKPTGDYDPSDYLVKV
;
A
#
# COMPACT_ATOMS: atom_id res chain seq x y z
N MET A 1 12.42 13.90 -15.15
CA MET A 1 11.80 13.29 -13.96
C MET A 1 11.06 12.06 -14.42
N THR A 2 11.31 10.93 -13.80
CA THR A 2 10.65 9.66 -14.11
C THR A 2 9.15 9.79 -13.91
N ARG A 3 8.37 9.20 -14.82
CA ARG A 3 6.90 9.12 -14.75
C ARG A 3 6.50 7.66 -14.73
N ILE A 4 5.47 7.33 -13.97
CA ILE A 4 4.91 5.99 -13.96
C ILE A 4 3.43 6.00 -14.32
N PHE A 5 3.02 4.97 -15.05
CA PHE A 5 1.63 4.62 -15.31
C PHE A 5 1.31 3.36 -14.50
N VAL A 6 0.42 3.49 -13.53
CA VAL A 6 0.10 2.43 -12.57
C VAL A 6 -1.19 1.73 -12.99
N ILE A 7 -1.12 0.44 -13.24
CA ILE A 7 -2.25 -0.42 -13.57
C ILE A 7 -2.54 -1.30 -12.35
N PRO A 8 -3.67 -1.12 -11.65
CA PRO A 8 -4.12 -2.16 -10.71
C PRO A 8 -4.64 -3.34 -11.52
N GLY A 9 -4.13 -4.52 -11.26
CA GLY A 9 -4.58 -5.75 -11.89
C GLY A 9 -6.07 -6.02 -11.68
N HIS A 10 -6.66 -6.82 -12.56
CA HIS A 10 -8.07 -7.24 -12.49
C HIS A 10 -9.08 -6.08 -12.65
N GLY A 11 -10.32 -6.26 -12.21
CA GLY A 11 -11.37 -5.25 -12.23
C GLY A 11 -12.39 -5.44 -13.35
N ALA A 12 -13.35 -4.51 -13.48
CA ALA A 12 -14.46 -4.60 -14.43
C ALA A 12 -15.20 -5.98 -14.36
N GLY A 13 -15.48 -6.45 -13.12
CA GLY A 13 -16.14 -7.73 -12.87
C GLY A 13 -15.20 -8.90 -12.57
N ASP A 14 -13.89 -8.70 -12.65
CA ASP A 14 -12.87 -9.69 -12.28
C ASP A 14 -12.30 -9.34 -10.90
N SER A 15 -12.59 -10.17 -9.89
CA SER A 15 -12.10 -9.98 -8.52
C SER A 15 -10.60 -10.22 -8.38
N GLY A 16 -9.96 -10.92 -9.34
CA GLY A 16 -8.68 -11.55 -9.12
C GLY A 16 -8.79 -12.68 -8.09
N ALA A 17 -7.67 -13.04 -7.50
CA ALA A 17 -7.64 -14.02 -6.43
C ALA A 17 -8.39 -13.49 -5.18
N VAL A 18 -8.97 -14.44 -4.42
CA VAL A 18 -9.72 -14.16 -3.19
C VAL A 18 -9.08 -14.94 -2.04
N GLY A 19 -8.72 -14.27 -0.97
CA GLY A 19 -8.10 -14.90 0.19
C GLY A 19 -8.12 -14.01 1.42
N ASN A 20 -8.14 -14.63 2.60
CA ASN A 20 -8.11 -13.94 3.89
C ASN A 20 -9.14 -12.81 4.05
N GLY A 21 -10.30 -12.94 3.40
CA GLY A 21 -11.40 -11.97 3.48
C GLY A 21 -11.29 -10.79 2.52
N TYR A 22 -10.35 -10.81 1.57
CA TYR A 22 -10.12 -9.75 0.59
C TYR A 22 -10.18 -10.27 -0.85
N GLN A 23 -10.47 -9.35 -1.78
CA GLN A 23 -10.30 -9.55 -3.22
C GLN A 23 -9.03 -8.82 -3.67
N GLU A 24 -8.27 -9.44 -4.56
CA GLU A 24 -7.03 -8.86 -5.09
C GLU A 24 -7.27 -7.49 -5.73
N GLN A 25 -8.30 -7.38 -6.58
CA GLN A 25 -8.66 -6.12 -7.23
C GLN A 25 -8.82 -4.95 -6.25
N GLU A 26 -9.39 -5.18 -5.06
CA GLU A 26 -9.61 -4.13 -4.06
C GLU A 26 -8.28 -3.69 -3.45
N ARG A 27 -7.41 -4.65 -3.15
CA ARG A 27 -6.12 -4.37 -2.53
C ARG A 27 -5.18 -3.61 -3.46
N VAL A 28 -5.06 -4.05 -4.72
CA VAL A 28 -4.18 -3.39 -5.68
C VAL A 28 -4.70 -2.01 -6.10
N ARG A 29 -6.02 -1.77 -6.07
CA ARG A 29 -6.60 -0.43 -6.29
C ARG A 29 -6.31 0.51 -5.13
N ALA A 30 -6.44 0.03 -3.89
CA ALA A 30 -6.07 0.81 -2.72
C ALA A 30 -4.59 1.22 -2.77
N LEU A 31 -3.70 0.28 -3.12
CA LEU A 31 -2.27 0.56 -3.29
C LEU A 31 -2.02 1.57 -4.42
N ALA A 32 -2.64 1.39 -5.60
CA ALA A 32 -2.50 2.32 -6.73
C ALA A 32 -2.94 3.74 -6.34
N THR A 33 -4.06 3.88 -5.64
CA THR A 33 -4.55 5.16 -5.12
C THR A 33 -3.54 5.79 -4.16
N ARG A 34 -2.93 4.99 -3.30
CA ARG A 34 -1.89 5.47 -2.37
C ARG A 34 -0.62 5.91 -3.08
N ILE A 35 -0.17 5.15 -4.09
CA ILE A 35 0.98 5.54 -4.94
C ILE A 35 0.71 6.90 -5.61
N LYS A 36 -0.50 7.10 -6.16
CA LYS A 36 -0.89 8.40 -6.78
C LYS A 36 -0.88 9.53 -5.77
N ALA A 37 -1.45 9.31 -4.58
CA ALA A 37 -1.51 10.33 -3.53
C ALA A 37 -0.11 10.80 -3.09
N LEU A 38 0.87 9.89 -3.03
CA LEU A 38 2.24 10.18 -2.65
C LEU A 38 3.11 10.69 -3.81
N GLY A 39 2.92 10.16 -5.02
CA GLY A 39 3.77 10.47 -6.18
C GLY A 39 3.27 11.67 -7.01
N GLY A 40 2.09 12.21 -6.70
CA GLY A 40 1.56 13.43 -7.33
C GLY A 40 1.53 13.35 -8.85
N ASP A 41 2.06 14.38 -9.51
CA ASP A 41 2.04 14.51 -10.99
C ASP A 41 2.97 13.53 -11.73
N SER A 42 3.91 12.90 -11.01
CA SER A 42 4.76 11.85 -11.58
C SER A 42 4.02 10.51 -11.78
N VAL A 43 2.82 10.38 -11.23
CA VAL A 43 2.02 9.15 -11.29
C VAL A 43 0.73 9.40 -12.07
N THR A 44 0.47 8.55 -13.06
CA THR A 44 -0.81 8.46 -13.76
C THR A 44 -1.45 7.11 -13.43
N LEU A 45 -2.71 7.12 -13.03
CA LEU A 45 -3.47 5.89 -12.80
C LEU A 45 -4.16 5.43 -14.09
N ALA A 46 -4.19 4.14 -14.29
CA ALA A 46 -5.06 3.51 -15.27
C ALA A 46 -6.55 3.72 -14.91
N ASP A 47 -7.42 3.59 -15.88
CA ASP A 47 -8.87 3.64 -15.65
C ASP A 47 -9.33 2.39 -14.87
N PHE A 48 -9.78 2.56 -13.67
CA PHE A 48 -10.21 1.48 -12.77
C PHE A 48 -11.51 0.79 -13.22
N SER A 49 -12.26 1.38 -14.16
CA SER A 49 -13.42 0.73 -14.78
C SER A 49 -13.05 -0.32 -15.83
N ARG A 50 -11.76 -0.43 -16.18
CA ARG A 50 -11.24 -1.36 -17.20
C ARG A 50 -10.49 -2.53 -16.55
N ASN A 51 -10.48 -3.66 -17.26
CA ASN A 51 -9.54 -4.76 -17.04
C ASN A 51 -8.57 -4.79 -18.22
N TYR A 52 -7.36 -4.25 -18.04
CA TYR A 52 -6.34 -4.08 -19.09
C TYR A 52 -5.85 -5.40 -19.68
N TYR A 53 -6.02 -6.50 -18.97
CA TYR A 53 -5.77 -7.83 -19.50
C TYR A 53 -6.90 -8.28 -20.44
N ALA A 54 -8.15 -8.17 -20.01
CA ALA A 54 -9.30 -8.69 -20.72
C ALA A 54 -9.65 -7.87 -21.98
N ASP A 55 -9.49 -6.55 -21.91
CA ASP A 55 -9.82 -5.63 -23.02
C ASP A 55 -8.64 -5.26 -23.91
N ASN A 56 -7.50 -5.95 -23.73
CA ASN A 56 -6.27 -5.67 -24.47
C ASN A 56 -5.77 -4.21 -24.31
N GLY A 57 -6.00 -3.62 -23.15
CA GLY A 57 -5.82 -2.20 -22.88
C GLY A 57 -4.42 -1.66 -23.14
N ILE A 58 -3.37 -2.47 -22.88
CA ILE A 58 -1.98 -2.06 -23.14
C ILE A 58 -1.71 -1.86 -24.63
N SER A 59 -2.26 -2.68 -25.51
CA SER A 59 -2.06 -2.53 -26.95
C SER A 59 -2.65 -1.22 -27.49
N SER A 60 -3.71 -0.70 -26.86
CA SER A 60 -4.34 0.58 -27.22
C SER A 60 -3.80 1.77 -26.42
N LEU A 61 -2.90 1.54 -25.47
CA LEU A 61 -2.35 2.60 -24.63
C LEU A 61 -1.49 3.57 -25.42
N SER A 62 -1.66 4.86 -25.15
CA SER A 62 -0.86 5.95 -25.72
C SER A 62 -0.35 6.83 -24.57
N ILE A 63 0.89 6.59 -24.16
CA ILE A 63 1.60 7.33 -23.12
C ILE A 63 2.97 7.76 -23.66
N PRO A 64 3.60 8.80 -23.09
CA PRO A 64 4.97 9.17 -23.45
C PRO A 64 5.92 7.98 -23.32
N SER A 65 6.87 7.86 -24.25
CA SER A 65 7.79 6.72 -24.34
C SER A 65 8.75 6.61 -23.15
N ASP A 66 8.94 7.69 -22.40
CA ASP A 66 9.73 7.76 -21.16
C ASP A 66 8.93 7.37 -19.90
N THR A 67 7.65 7.05 -20.05
CA THR A 67 6.80 6.62 -18.94
C THR A 67 6.98 5.13 -18.68
N GLN A 68 7.32 4.77 -17.45
CA GLN A 68 7.41 3.39 -17.01
C GLN A 68 6.03 2.85 -16.61
N ILE A 69 5.72 1.61 -16.94
CA ILE A 69 4.48 0.95 -16.54
C ILE A 69 4.77 0.00 -15.39
N ILE A 70 3.97 0.09 -14.33
CA ILE A 70 3.90 -0.91 -13.28
C ILE A 70 2.47 -1.44 -13.17
N GLU A 71 2.31 -2.77 -13.27
CA GLU A 71 1.05 -3.45 -13.01
C GLU A 71 1.12 -4.15 -11.66
N LEU A 72 0.13 -3.91 -10.80
CA LEU A 72 0.10 -4.36 -9.42
C LEU A 72 -0.79 -5.58 -9.27
N HIS A 73 -0.28 -6.63 -8.64
CA HIS A 73 -0.95 -7.89 -8.37
C HIS A 73 -0.68 -8.41 -6.96
N MET A 74 -1.44 -9.40 -6.53
CA MET A 74 -1.16 -10.25 -5.38
C MET A 74 -1.27 -11.71 -5.81
N ASP A 75 -0.19 -12.45 -5.65
CA ASP A 75 -0.10 -13.87 -6.00
C ASP A 75 -1.04 -14.74 -5.15
N SER A 76 -1.38 -15.91 -5.63
CA SER A 76 -2.20 -16.88 -4.91
C SER A 76 -1.70 -18.31 -5.12
N ALA A 77 -1.52 -19.03 -4.01
CA ALA A 77 -1.13 -20.43 -4.00
C ALA A 77 -1.58 -21.09 -2.68
N THR A 78 -0.76 -21.96 -2.09
CA THR A 78 -1.03 -22.50 -0.75
C THR A 78 -0.91 -21.40 0.31
N ALA A 79 -1.56 -21.59 1.46
CA ALA A 79 -1.51 -20.63 2.57
C ALA A 79 -0.08 -20.42 3.15
N SER A 80 0.86 -21.34 2.87
CA SER A 80 2.26 -21.22 3.27
C SER A 80 3.14 -20.50 2.25
N ALA A 81 2.69 -20.35 1.00
CA ALA A 81 3.39 -19.56 -0.01
C ALA A 81 3.38 -18.08 0.37
N ARG A 82 4.52 -17.39 0.24
CA ARG A 82 4.69 -16.01 0.70
C ARG A 82 5.76 -15.27 -0.08
N GLY A 83 5.74 -13.95 0.04
CA GLY A 83 6.75 -13.07 -0.50
C GLY A 83 6.39 -12.46 -1.85
N GLY A 84 6.94 -11.26 -2.12
CA GLY A 84 6.70 -10.54 -3.37
C GLY A 84 7.84 -10.71 -4.37
N HIS A 85 7.56 -10.42 -5.63
CA HIS A 85 8.54 -10.45 -6.72
C HIS A 85 8.09 -9.60 -7.91
N VAL A 86 8.99 -9.42 -8.87
CA VAL A 86 8.74 -8.70 -10.11
C VAL A 86 8.74 -9.67 -11.29
N ILE A 87 7.87 -9.45 -12.25
CA ILE A 87 7.79 -10.21 -13.50
C ILE A 87 8.02 -9.26 -14.66
N ILE A 88 8.95 -9.62 -15.55
CA ILE A 88 9.23 -8.90 -16.78
C ILE A 88 9.08 -9.82 -18.00
N TYR A 89 8.99 -9.23 -19.18
CA TYR A 89 8.99 -10.00 -20.43
C TYR A 89 10.32 -10.71 -20.64
N SER A 90 10.29 -11.98 -21.02
CA SER A 90 11.50 -12.82 -21.12
C SER A 90 12.49 -12.38 -22.23
N GLY A 91 12.04 -11.55 -23.18
CA GLY A 91 12.87 -11.00 -24.25
C GLY A 91 13.80 -9.86 -23.81
N PHE A 92 13.69 -9.40 -22.57
CA PHE A 92 14.49 -8.30 -22.02
C PHE A 92 15.35 -8.77 -20.84
N GLU A 93 16.50 -8.12 -20.65
CA GLU A 93 17.23 -8.17 -19.40
C GLU A 93 16.60 -7.16 -18.41
N PRO A 94 16.71 -7.43 -17.09
CA PRO A 94 16.26 -6.48 -16.08
C PRO A 94 16.94 -5.12 -16.22
N ASP A 95 16.18 -4.05 -16.12
CA ASP A 95 16.70 -2.69 -16.02
C ASP A 95 16.87 -2.26 -14.56
N GLU A 96 17.35 -1.02 -14.33
CA GLU A 96 17.59 -0.47 -13.01
C GLU A 96 16.32 -0.37 -12.15
N TYR A 97 15.15 -0.13 -12.76
CA TYR A 97 13.86 -0.08 -12.07
C TYR A 97 13.39 -1.47 -11.66
N ASP A 98 13.61 -2.48 -12.50
CA ASP A 98 13.29 -3.87 -12.20
C ASP A 98 14.11 -4.37 -11.01
N GLU A 99 15.42 -4.07 -11.01
CA GLU A 99 16.33 -4.44 -9.93
C GLU A 99 15.99 -3.72 -8.62
N ALA A 100 15.72 -2.42 -8.69
CA ALA A 100 15.35 -1.63 -7.52
C ALA A 100 14.03 -2.11 -6.90
N LEU A 101 13.00 -2.35 -7.72
CA LEU A 101 11.72 -2.91 -7.27
C LEU A 101 11.86 -4.31 -6.69
N ALA A 102 12.62 -5.19 -7.34
CA ALA A 102 12.84 -6.55 -6.88
C ALA A 102 13.57 -6.57 -5.53
N LYS A 103 14.62 -5.76 -5.38
CA LYS A 103 15.32 -5.58 -4.11
C LYS A 103 14.41 -5.05 -3.01
N PHE A 104 13.59 -4.04 -3.32
CA PHE A 104 12.63 -3.47 -2.39
C PHE A 104 11.60 -4.51 -1.95
N ILE A 105 10.87 -5.12 -2.90
CA ILE A 105 9.78 -6.03 -2.56
C ILE A 105 10.28 -7.31 -1.89
N GLY A 106 11.44 -7.82 -2.28
CA GLY A 106 12.06 -8.99 -1.66
C GLY A 106 12.43 -8.76 -0.19
N SER A 107 12.82 -7.53 0.17
CA SER A 107 13.06 -7.12 1.56
C SER A 107 11.76 -6.82 2.29
N PHE A 108 10.83 -6.12 1.64
CA PHE A 108 9.55 -5.72 2.22
C PHE A 108 8.62 -6.94 2.39
N MET A 109 8.48 -7.81 1.40
CA MET A 109 7.69 -9.05 1.44
C MET A 109 8.59 -10.26 1.23
N PRO A 110 9.35 -10.71 2.26
CA PRO A 110 10.32 -11.79 2.11
C PRO A 110 9.62 -13.16 1.97
N GLY A 111 10.24 -14.06 1.19
CA GLY A 111 9.75 -15.42 1.03
C GLY A 111 10.03 -16.04 -0.34
N ARG A 112 10.31 -15.22 -1.35
CA ARG A 112 10.71 -15.67 -2.68
C ARG A 112 12.23 -15.80 -2.77
N SER A 113 12.71 -16.88 -3.41
CA SER A 113 14.13 -17.05 -3.75
C SER A 113 14.49 -16.39 -5.08
N VAL A 114 13.52 -16.26 -6.00
CA VAL A 114 13.67 -15.57 -7.28
C VAL A 114 12.86 -14.30 -7.22
N LEU A 115 13.56 -13.16 -7.25
CA LEU A 115 12.93 -11.84 -7.11
C LEU A 115 12.57 -11.20 -8.46
N ILE A 116 13.21 -11.62 -9.56
CA ILE A 116 12.82 -11.22 -10.92
C ILE A 116 12.55 -12.49 -11.72
N SER A 117 11.33 -12.62 -12.22
CA SER A 117 10.91 -13.72 -13.08
C SER A 117 10.75 -13.23 -14.51
N ARG A 118 11.43 -13.87 -15.46
CA ARG A 118 11.35 -13.55 -16.90
C ARG A 118 10.35 -14.50 -17.55
N ARG A 119 9.22 -13.97 -18.04
CA ARG A 119 8.10 -14.78 -18.57
C ARG A 119 7.69 -14.34 -19.97
N SER A 120 7.34 -15.31 -20.82
CA SER A 120 6.83 -15.11 -22.18
C SER A 120 5.36 -15.48 -22.33
N ASP A 121 4.77 -16.09 -21.31
CA ASP A 121 3.40 -16.64 -21.32
C ASP A 121 2.35 -15.65 -20.77
N LEU A 122 2.77 -14.48 -20.29
CA LEU A 122 1.86 -13.44 -19.83
C LEU A 122 1.57 -12.42 -20.95
N ALA A 123 0.28 -12.12 -21.13
CA ALA A 123 -0.15 -11.27 -22.27
C ALA A 123 0.29 -9.80 -22.09
N ASN A 124 0.12 -9.20 -20.91
CA ASN A 124 0.42 -7.78 -20.72
C ASN A 124 1.90 -7.43 -20.84
N PRO A 125 2.86 -8.19 -20.28
CA PRO A 125 4.28 -8.00 -20.54
C PRO A 125 4.62 -8.09 -22.04
N ALA A 126 4.07 -9.06 -22.75
CA ALA A 126 4.30 -9.23 -24.20
C ALA A 126 3.70 -8.07 -25.02
N ARG A 127 2.51 -7.58 -24.66
CA ARG A 127 1.85 -6.42 -25.30
C ARG A 127 2.64 -5.14 -25.10
N ALA A 128 3.15 -4.90 -23.89
CA ALA A 128 3.97 -3.76 -23.57
C ALA A 128 5.30 -3.79 -24.34
N ALA A 129 5.94 -4.95 -24.39
CA ALA A 129 7.16 -5.17 -25.18
C ALA A 129 6.94 -4.85 -26.67
N ALA A 130 5.82 -5.30 -27.26
CA ALA A 130 5.47 -5.01 -28.65
C ALA A 130 5.24 -3.51 -28.91
N LYS A 131 4.91 -2.73 -27.88
CA LYS A 131 4.74 -1.27 -27.95
C LYS A 131 6.03 -0.50 -27.64
N GLY A 132 7.08 -1.19 -27.19
CA GLY A 132 8.32 -0.55 -26.75
C GLY A 132 8.22 0.16 -25.39
N TYR A 133 7.24 -0.19 -24.56
CA TYR A 133 7.11 0.38 -23.22
C TYR A 133 7.97 -0.38 -22.20
N GLY A 134 8.64 0.35 -21.29
CA GLY A 134 9.20 -0.20 -20.08
C GLY A 134 8.06 -0.67 -19.17
N TYR A 135 8.01 -1.99 -18.88
CA TYR A 135 6.89 -2.59 -18.17
C TYR A 135 7.38 -3.65 -17.18
N ARG A 136 6.81 -3.64 -16.00
CA ARG A 136 6.92 -4.71 -15.00
C ARG A 136 5.60 -4.96 -14.30
N LEU A 137 5.32 -6.24 -14.02
CA LEU A 137 4.26 -6.69 -13.14
C LEU A 137 4.87 -6.98 -11.78
N MET A 138 4.27 -6.44 -10.73
CA MET A 138 4.73 -6.64 -9.36
C MET A 138 3.71 -7.44 -8.57
N GLU A 139 4.13 -8.61 -8.11
CA GLU A 139 3.41 -9.40 -7.13
C GLU A 139 3.74 -8.89 -5.72
N CYS A 140 2.78 -8.23 -5.09
CA CYS A 140 2.97 -7.53 -3.82
C CYS A 140 2.92 -8.45 -2.58
N GLY A 141 3.01 -9.75 -2.76
CA GLY A 141 2.83 -10.80 -1.74
C GLY A 141 1.67 -11.72 -2.11
N PHE A 142 1.40 -12.71 -1.26
CA PHE A 142 0.35 -13.69 -1.50
C PHE A 142 -0.95 -13.31 -0.79
N ILE A 143 -2.06 -13.16 -1.53
CA ILE A 143 -3.38 -12.94 -0.93
C ILE A 143 -3.87 -14.19 -0.16
N SER A 144 -3.38 -15.38 -0.52
CA SER A 144 -3.62 -16.65 0.19
C SER A 144 -2.87 -16.77 1.52
N ASN A 145 -1.87 -15.90 1.79
CA ASN A 145 -1.06 -15.93 3.02
C ASN A 145 -1.49 -14.83 3.99
N ALA A 146 -1.95 -15.22 5.18
CA ALA A 146 -2.46 -14.27 6.17
C ALA A 146 -1.41 -13.25 6.65
N SER A 147 -0.13 -13.64 6.72
CA SER A 147 0.95 -12.72 7.13
C SER A 147 1.27 -11.69 6.05
N ASP A 148 1.28 -12.10 4.77
CA ASP A 148 1.49 -11.18 3.66
C ASP A 148 0.33 -10.17 3.55
N VAL A 149 -0.92 -10.64 3.66
CA VAL A 149 -2.10 -9.77 3.66
C VAL A 149 -2.09 -8.80 4.84
N ALA A 150 -1.77 -9.28 6.04
CA ALA A 150 -1.66 -8.41 7.22
C ALA A 150 -0.59 -7.35 7.03
N LYS A 151 0.58 -7.71 6.50
CA LYS A 151 1.68 -6.79 6.23
C LYS A 151 1.34 -5.79 5.12
N PHE A 152 0.74 -6.26 4.02
CA PHE A 152 0.26 -5.42 2.93
C PHE A 152 -0.68 -4.33 3.46
N ASN A 153 -1.70 -4.72 4.23
CA ASN A 153 -2.71 -3.80 4.75
C ASN A 153 -2.13 -2.80 5.79
N SER A 154 -1.27 -3.28 6.69
CA SER A 154 -0.74 -2.45 7.78
C SER A 154 0.40 -1.50 7.35
N ASN A 155 1.03 -1.77 6.20
CA ASN A 155 2.20 -1.01 5.73
C ASN A 155 2.04 -0.54 4.27
N MET A 156 0.80 -0.32 3.83
CA MET A 156 0.52 0.08 2.44
C MET A 156 1.19 1.41 2.07
N GLY A 157 1.28 2.34 3.00
CA GLY A 157 1.99 3.60 2.81
C GLY A 157 3.48 3.40 2.53
N ASP A 158 4.14 2.51 3.28
CA ASP A 158 5.56 2.19 3.08
C ASP A 158 5.79 1.39 1.79
N LEU A 159 4.84 0.50 1.45
CA LEU A 159 4.85 -0.22 0.18
C LEU A 159 4.76 0.77 -1.00
N ALA A 160 3.85 1.73 -0.93
CA ALA A 160 3.71 2.77 -1.96
C ALA A 160 4.95 3.67 -2.07
N ARG A 161 5.55 4.09 -0.93
CA ARG A 161 6.80 4.88 -0.93
C ARG A 161 7.95 4.10 -1.53
N GLY A 162 8.13 2.83 -1.16
CA GLY A 162 9.20 2.00 -1.69
C GLY A 162 9.09 1.77 -3.19
N ILE A 163 7.86 1.64 -3.73
CA ILE A 163 7.62 1.61 -5.18
C ILE A 163 8.06 2.93 -5.82
N LEU A 164 7.65 4.09 -5.28
CA LEU A 164 8.04 5.39 -5.82
C LEU A 164 9.56 5.60 -5.80
N VAL A 165 10.22 5.23 -4.69
CA VAL A 165 11.69 5.31 -4.57
C VAL A 165 12.40 4.45 -5.61
N ALA A 166 11.88 3.24 -5.90
CA ALA A 166 12.43 2.37 -6.93
C ALA A 166 12.38 2.99 -8.35
N PHE A 167 11.43 3.91 -8.58
CA PHE A 167 11.34 4.71 -9.82
C PHE A 167 11.98 6.11 -9.70
N GLU A 168 12.76 6.37 -8.63
CA GLU A 168 13.38 7.67 -8.38
C GLU A 168 12.38 8.84 -8.27
N ILE A 169 11.14 8.53 -7.85
CA ILE A 169 10.09 9.53 -7.63
C ILE A 169 10.08 9.90 -6.14
N SER A 170 10.25 11.19 -5.85
CA SER A 170 10.14 11.71 -4.49
C SER A 170 8.67 11.68 -4.06
N ALA A 171 8.37 11.00 -2.95
CA ALA A 171 7.05 11.02 -2.35
C ALA A 171 6.75 12.42 -1.78
N SER A 172 5.57 12.98 -2.08
CA SER A 172 5.12 14.24 -1.49
C SER A 172 5.02 14.08 0.04
N GLY A 173 5.74 14.94 0.77
CA GLY A 173 5.91 14.85 2.23
C GLY A 173 7.35 14.65 2.68
N SER A 174 8.31 14.43 1.75
CA SER A 174 9.75 14.44 2.02
C SER A 174 10.35 15.71 1.44
N SER A 175 10.41 16.79 2.22
CA SER A 175 11.21 17.97 1.90
C SER A 175 12.68 17.60 2.09
N GLY A 176 13.28 17.03 1.06
CA GLY A 176 14.71 16.80 0.98
C GLY A 176 15.43 18.12 0.69
N SER A 177 15.95 18.79 1.70
CA SER A 177 16.97 19.84 1.55
C SER A 177 18.33 19.15 1.44
N SER A 178 18.92 19.20 0.27
CA SER A 178 20.36 18.93 0.11
C SER A 178 21.16 20.12 0.65
N GLY A 179 21.91 19.90 1.74
CA GLY A 179 22.81 20.91 2.32
C GLY A 179 23.57 20.38 3.52
N SER A 180 24.80 19.95 3.29
CA SER A 180 26.02 19.95 4.14
C SER A 180 25.91 19.98 5.67
N SER A 181 26.47 18.92 6.26
CA SER A 181 27.22 18.78 7.54
C SER A 181 26.86 19.69 8.72
N GLY A 182 26.41 19.04 9.82
CA GLY A 182 26.38 19.64 11.18
C GLY A 182 25.58 18.75 12.14
N SER A 183 26.25 18.19 13.10
CA SER A 183 25.87 17.31 14.20
C SER A 183 24.54 17.61 14.91
N SER A 184 23.90 16.51 15.33
CA SER A 184 22.95 16.33 16.43
C SER A 184 21.53 16.94 16.30
N GLY A 185 20.54 16.04 16.32
CA GLY A 185 19.14 16.37 16.57
C GLY A 185 18.18 15.51 15.73
N SER A 186 17.87 14.31 16.24
CA SER A 186 16.82 13.43 15.71
C SER A 186 15.49 14.16 15.51
N SER A 187 14.95 14.20 14.32
CA SER A 187 13.53 14.21 14.02
C SER A 187 13.32 13.78 12.57
N GLY A 188 13.45 12.47 12.30
CA GLY A 188 12.92 11.87 11.11
C GLY A 188 11.39 11.84 11.24
N SER A 189 10.66 12.53 10.39
CA SER A 189 9.25 12.26 10.18
C SER A 189 9.10 10.90 9.50
N SER A 190 9.21 9.81 10.29
CA SER A 190 8.48 8.59 9.99
C SER A 190 7.00 8.97 10.08
N ASP A 191 6.15 8.49 9.18
CA ASP A 191 4.70 8.49 9.40
C ASP A 191 4.41 7.58 10.61
N SER A 192 4.70 8.10 11.79
CA SER A 192 4.38 7.49 13.06
C SER A 192 2.86 7.32 13.11
N PHE A 193 2.40 6.16 13.51
CA PHE A 193 0.98 5.94 13.79
C PHE A 193 0.48 6.93 14.84
N GLY A 194 1.33 7.29 15.79
CA GLY A 194 1.06 8.31 16.80
C GLY A 194 0.74 9.67 16.19
N GLY A 195 -0.05 10.48 16.90
CA GLY A 195 -0.43 11.82 16.48
C GLY A 195 -1.84 12.19 16.90
N THR A 196 -2.29 13.35 16.41
CA THR A 196 -3.66 13.85 16.68
C THR A 196 -4.62 13.29 15.64
N TYR A 197 -5.73 12.75 16.13
CA TYR A 197 -6.82 12.23 15.32
C TYR A 197 -8.12 12.93 15.67
N ARG A 198 -8.99 13.15 14.68
CA ARG A 198 -10.33 13.71 14.85
C ARG A 198 -11.38 12.63 14.62
N CYS A 199 -12.37 12.56 15.52
CA CYS A 199 -13.50 11.67 15.40
C CYS A 199 -14.45 12.13 14.29
N THR A 200 -14.90 11.19 13.46
CA THR A 200 -15.75 11.41 12.27
C THR A 200 -17.16 10.84 12.45
N VAL A 201 -17.45 10.28 13.64
CA VAL A 201 -18.75 9.64 13.93
C VAL A 201 -19.37 10.21 15.20
N ASP A 202 -20.70 10.15 15.30
CA ASP A 202 -21.46 10.73 16.41
C ASP A 202 -21.06 10.19 17.79
N ALA A 203 -20.69 8.91 17.87
CA ALA A 203 -20.25 8.28 19.10
C ALA A 203 -19.23 7.18 18.84
N LEU A 204 -18.02 7.34 19.37
CA LEU A 204 -16.93 6.38 19.26
C LEU A 204 -16.49 5.90 20.65
N ASN A 205 -16.70 4.63 20.93
CA ASN A 205 -16.41 4.05 22.23
C ASN A 205 -14.91 3.93 22.48
N VAL A 206 -14.49 4.31 23.69
CA VAL A 206 -13.18 4.08 24.25
C VAL A 206 -13.25 2.90 25.20
N ARG A 207 -12.28 1.99 25.11
CA ARG A 207 -12.28 0.76 25.90
C ARG A 207 -11.02 0.61 26.74
N ASP A 208 -11.09 -0.25 27.77
CA ASP A 208 -9.96 -0.59 28.63
C ASP A 208 -9.02 -1.64 28.00
N THR A 209 -9.47 -2.34 26.96
CA THR A 209 -8.69 -3.28 26.16
C THR A 209 -8.92 -3.06 24.67
N PRO A 210 -7.97 -3.41 23.78
CA PRO A 210 -8.13 -3.29 22.31
C PRO A 210 -8.96 -4.47 21.78
N SER A 211 -10.23 -4.52 22.14
CA SER A 211 -11.18 -5.57 21.77
C SER A 211 -12.62 -5.06 21.89
N LEU A 212 -13.52 -5.58 21.06
CA LEU A 212 -14.97 -5.30 21.16
C LEU A 212 -15.59 -5.83 22.44
N SER A 213 -14.96 -6.80 23.13
CA SER A 213 -15.36 -7.32 24.43
C SER A 213 -14.83 -6.49 25.61
N GLY A 214 -13.93 -5.52 25.39
CA GLY A 214 -13.42 -4.64 26.45
C GLY A 214 -14.51 -3.72 27.00
N ASN A 215 -14.40 -3.35 28.29
CA ASN A 215 -15.35 -2.43 28.91
C ASN A 215 -15.28 -1.04 28.27
N ILE A 216 -16.43 -0.44 28.00
CA ILE A 216 -16.52 0.95 27.55
C ILE A 216 -16.23 1.85 28.75
N VAL A 217 -15.24 2.71 28.65
CA VAL A 217 -14.77 3.59 29.75
C VAL A 217 -14.90 5.08 29.44
N ALA A 218 -15.14 5.42 28.17
CA ALA A 218 -15.39 6.78 27.70
C ALA A 218 -15.96 6.72 26.27
N SER A 219 -16.29 7.88 25.69
CA SER A 219 -16.64 8.03 24.28
C SER A 219 -16.13 9.35 23.75
N TYR A 220 -15.90 9.41 22.41
CA TYR A 220 -15.68 10.63 21.64
C TYR A 220 -16.88 10.86 20.74
N SER A 221 -17.21 12.13 20.53
CA SER A 221 -18.22 12.57 19.57
C SER A 221 -17.54 13.13 18.32
N GLU A 222 -18.31 13.29 17.25
CA GLU A 222 -17.86 13.91 16.01
C GLU A 222 -17.14 15.25 16.25
N GLY A 223 -16.02 15.45 15.58
CA GLY A 223 -15.20 16.66 15.67
C GLY A 223 -14.21 16.69 16.85
N GLN A 224 -14.40 15.87 17.89
CA GLN A 224 -13.45 15.80 19.01
C GLN A 224 -12.14 15.16 18.57
N THR A 225 -11.05 15.57 19.23
CA THR A 225 -9.71 15.08 18.92
C THR A 225 -9.11 14.25 20.05
N VAL A 226 -8.29 13.27 19.68
CA VAL A 226 -7.51 12.44 20.58
C VAL A 226 -6.06 12.35 20.10
N VAL A 227 -5.11 12.40 21.01
CA VAL A 227 -3.68 12.18 20.69
C VAL A 227 -3.36 10.72 20.99
N LEU A 228 -3.04 9.95 19.95
CA LEU A 228 -2.69 8.55 20.06
C LEU A 228 -1.18 8.36 20.21
N ASP A 229 -0.79 7.34 20.99
CA ASP A 229 0.59 6.84 21.05
C ASP A 229 0.99 6.25 19.68
N ASP A 230 2.28 6.10 19.44
CA ASP A 230 2.81 5.36 18.29
C ASP A 230 2.70 3.84 18.53
N TRP A 231 1.47 3.40 18.67
CA TRP A 231 1.10 2.01 18.96
C TRP A 231 -0.27 1.69 18.36
N TYR A 232 -0.37 0.58 17.67
CA TYR A 232 -1.65 0.03 17.24
C TYR A 232 -1.72 -1.48 17.39
N LYS A 233 -2.92 -2.02 17.32
CA LYS A 233 -3.20 -3.46 17.27
C LYS A 233 -4.40 -3.72 16.37
N ILE A 234 -4.31 -4.75 15.53
CA ILE A 234 -5.47 -5.26 14.79
C ILE A 234 -6.11 -6.36 15.64
N ALA A 235 -7.36 -6.18 16.01
CA ALA A 235 -8.16 -7.15 16.75
C ALA A 235 -9.65 -6.96 16.43
N ASP A 236 -10.40 -8.05 16.39
CA ASP A 236 -11.85 -8.08 16.13
C ASP A 236 -12.25 -7.38 14.83
N GLY A 237 -11.36 -7.41 13.81
CA GLY A 237 -11.58 -6.78 12.51
C GLY A 237 -11.43 -5.25 12.49
N TRP A 238 -10.78 -4.66 13.50
CA TRP A 238 -10.54 -3.23 13.63
C TRP A 238 -9.08 -2.92 13.92
N VAL A 239 -8.61 -1.75 13.46
CA VAL A 239 -7.37 -1.14 13.90
C VAL A 239 -7.66 -0.37 15.18
N TRP A 240 -6.98 -0.72 16.26
CA TRP A 240 -7.08 -0.09 17.58
C TRP A 240 -5.89 0.83 17.80
N GLY A 241 -6.14 2.10 18.08
CA GLY A 241 -5.15 3.03 18.59
C GLY A 241 -5.16 3.06 20.13
N ARG A 242 -4.08 3.57 20.70
CA ARG A 242 -3.88 3.66 22.15
C ARG A 242 -3.49 5.07 22.57
N TYR A 243 -3.95 5.47 23.74
CA TYR A 243 -3.50 6.68 24.43
C TYR A 243 -3.52 6.51 25.93
N THR A 244 -2.91 7.45 26.67
CA THR A 244 -2.98 7.48 28.13
C THR A 244 -4.04 8.47 28.55
N GLY A 245 -5.08 8.00 29.26
CA GLY A 245 -6.18 8.84 29.75
C GLY A 245 -5.69 9.87 30.76
N ALA A 246 -5.87 11.15 30.49
CA ALA A 246 -5.35 12.26 31.28
C ALA A 246 -5.76 12.19 32.77
N SER A 247 -7.03 11.91 33.04
CA SER A 247 -7.55 11.82 34.42
C SER A 247 -7.21 10.52 35.16
N SER A 248 -6.98 9.43 34.41
CA SER A 248 -6.84 8.09 35.01
C SER A 248 -5.41 7.56 35.01
N GLY A 249 -4.52 8.12 34.17
CA GLY A 249 -3.18 7.59 33.92
C GLY A 249 -3.16 6.20 33.27
N LYS A 250 -4.33 5.63 32.95
CA LYS A 250 -4.45 4.28 32.41
C LYS A 250 -4.43 4.28 30.87
N LYS A 251 -3.94 3.20 30.28
CA LYS A 251 -4.04 3.00 28.83
C LYS A 251 -5.50 2.85 28.42
N ARG A 252 -5.84 3.48 27.31
CA ARG A 252 -7.16 3.50 26.69
C ARG A 252 -7.03 3.14 25.23
N TYR A 253 -8.04 2.49 24.70
CA TYR A 253 -8.04 1.95 23.34
C TYR A 253 -9.28 2.40 22.59
N ILE A 254 -9.11 2.78 21.35
CA ILE A 254 -10.17 3.32 20.49
C ILE A 254 -10.03 2.71 19.09
N ALA A 255 -11.13 2.25 18.51
CA ALA A 255 -11.12 1.75 17.14
C ALA A 255 -10.98 2.93 16.16
N ILE A 256 -10.01 2.85 15.26
CA ILE A 256 -9.78 3.89 14.26
C ILE A 256 -10.63 3.63 13.03
N GLY A 257 -10.56 2.42 12.48
CA GLY A 257 -11.26 2.01 11.27
C GLY A 257 -11.02 0.54 10.97
N LYS A 258 -11.40 0.12 9.77
CA LYS A 258 -11.08 -1.21 9.27
C LYS A 258 -9.60 -1.30 8.92
N PRO A 259 -8.97 -2.50 8.98
CA PRO A 259 -7.56 -2.68 8.62
C PRO A 259 -7.37 -2.64 7.09
N THR A 260 -7.74 -1.52 6.47
CA THR A 260 -7.66 -1.29 5.02
C THR A 260 -6.31 -0.74 4.57
N GLY A 261 -5.44 -0.37 5.54
CA GLY A 261 -4.05 0.03 5.32
C GLY A 261 -3.81 1.53 5.30
N ASP A 262 -4.78 2.35 4.93
CA ASP A 262 -4.75 3.81 4.97
C ASP A 262 -6.12 4.39 5.22
N TYR A 263 -6.19 5.73 5.34
CA TYR A 263 -7.45 6.46 5.54
C TYR A 263 -8.54 5.97 4.57
N ASP A 264 -9.59 5.45 5.16
CA ASP A 264 -10.85 5.14 4.50
C ASP A 264 -11.87 6.22 4.92
N PRO A 265 -12.68 6.79 4.00
CA PRO A 265 -13.73 7.74 4.37
C PRO A 265 -14.72 7.22 5.41
N SER A 266 -14.79 5.90 5.61
CA SER A 266 -15.57 5.25 6.66
C SER A 266 -14.82 5.06 7.98
N ASP A 267 -13.55 5.48 8.08
CA ASP A 267 -12.79 5.41 9.32
C ASP A 267 -13.38 6.33 10.39
N TYR A 268 -13.40 5.85 11.61
CA TYR A 268 -13.95 6.56 12.76
C TYR A 268 -13.03 7.67 13.28
N LEU A 269 -11.74 7.58 12.98
CA LEU A 269 -10.72 8.56 13.35
C LEU A 269 -9.84 8.90 12.15
N VAL A 270 -9.68 10.19 11.89
CA VAL A 270 -8.84 10.74 10.83
C VAL A 270 -7.69 11.51 11.44
N LYS A 271 -6.46 11.22 11.01
CA LYS A 271 -5.27 11.94 11.46
C LYS A 271 -5.31 13.38 10.94
N VAL A 272 -5.01 14.38 11.80
CA VAL A 272 -5.09 15.82 11.50
C VAL A 272 -3.79 16.54 11.84
#